data_7bb4eb4b43beee96f98bb11495fb151d
#
_entry.id   7bb4eb4b43beee96f98bb11495fb151d
#
_cell.length_a   1.000
_cell.length_b   1.000
_cell.length_c   1.000
_cell.angle_alpha   90.00
_cell.angle_beta   90.00
_cell.angle_gamma   90.00
#
_symmetry.space_group_name_H-M   'P 1'
#
loop_
_entity.id
_entity.type
_entity.pdbx_description
1 polymer ?
#
loop_
_entity_poly.entity_id
_entity_poly.type
_entity_poly.pdbx_seq_one_letter_code
_entity_poly.pdbx_strand_id
1 'polypeptide(L)'
;MKRAVMALSGGMDSTALLVRLLADGYKVDCLSYRYGQKHSVELERAQLNIEYLETQNINVTHRIIDLTSAMSIFESALIEGGEEIPEGHYEAEQMKATVVPNRNAIFASILYGYALSVASREDCQVDIALGVHSGDHEIYPDCRPEFYNAVEHAFALGNWDSEKVGFRLPYLEGDKVTILKDALNATDILGLNFDLIFANTNTSYNPDSEGRSSGKSGADIERILAFNKLGLADPVEYQTSWDEVLSNALEVEKVHKDNEYRERLTQEQYYVTRESGTERAFTGMYWDEKRSGNYYCICCNHLLFTSQMKFDSGCGWPSFHTEHPRAGIKHVQDNSHGMQRIEVRCSKCDAHLGHIFNDGPRAYGGQRYCINSASIDFKEREE
;
A
#
# COMPACT_ATOMS: atom_id res chain seq x y z
N MET A 1 8.17 -5.86 -32.69
CA MET A 1 8.47 -6.50 -31.37
C MET A 1 8.42 -5.41 -30.33
N LYS A 2 7.70 -5.61 -29.23
CA LYS A 2 7.67 -4.62 -28.14
C LYS A 2 9.03 -4.57 -27.46
N ARG A 3 9.51 -3.38 -27.12
CA ARG A 3 10.82 -3.16 -26.50
C ARG A 3 10.66 -2.39 -25.20
N ALA A 4 11.32 -2.82 -24.15
CA ALA A 4 11.36 -2.09 -22.88
C ALA A 4 12.78 -1.98 -22.33
N VAL A 5 13.06 -0.85 -21.71
CA VAL A 5 14.22 -0.61 -20.85
C VAL A 5 13.70 -0.38 -19.45
N MET A 6 14.18 -1.10 -18.44
CA MET A 6 13.66 -0.97 -17.09
C MET A 6 14.75 -0.84 -16.03
N ALA A 7 14.42 -0.22 -14.90
CA ALA A 7 15.20 -0.32 -13.68
C ALA A 7 14.88 -1.64 -12.97
N LEU A 8 15.89 -2.48 -12.74
CA LEU A 8 15.80 -3.72 -11.97
C LEU A 8 16.62 -3.56 -10.68
N SER A 9 15.96 -3.29 -9.57
CA SER A 9 16.63 -3.13 -8.27
C SER A 9 16.98 -4.47 -7.63
N GLY A 10 16.26 -5.54 -7.94
CA GLY A 10 16.32 -6.82 -7.23
C GLY A 10 15.32 -6.91 -6.07
N GLY A 11 14.51 -5.86 -5.87
CA GLY A 11 13.36 -5.85 -4.98
C GLY A 11 12.13 -6.48 -5.63
N MET A 12 11.09 -6.68 -4.82
CA MET A 12 9.83 -7.32 -5.19
C MET A 12 9.16 -6.61 -6.38
N ASP A 13 9.04 -5.28 -6.33
CA ASP A 13 8.24 -4.50 -7.27
C ASP A 13 8.86 -4.47 -8.67
N SER A 14 10.19 -4.26 -8.76
CA SER A 14 10.91 -4.29 -10.03
C SER A 14 10.96 -5.70 -10.64
N THR A 15 11.03 -6.74 -9.80
CA THR A 15 10.99 -8.14 -10.25
C THR A 15 9.60 -8.50 -10.77
N ALA A 16 8.53 -8.08 -10.09
CA ALA A 16 7.15 -8.22 -10.57
C ALA A 16 6.94 -7.56 -11.93
N LEU A 17 7.46 -6.33 -12.09
CA LEU A 17 7.42 -5.61 -13.36
C LEU A 17 8.17 -6.34 -14.48
N LEU A 18 9.32 -6.92 -14.19
CA LEU A 18 10.08 -7.70 -15.16
C LEU A 18 9.27 -8.88 -15.70
N VAL A 19 8.72 -9.72 -14.81
CA VAL A 19 7.92 -10.88 -15.24
C VAL A 19 6.64 -10.45 -15.97
N ARG A 20 6.02 -9.31 -15.59
CA ARG A 20 4.88 -8.73 -16.30
C ARG A 20 5.23 -8.31 -17.72
N LEU A 21 6.32 -7.58 -17.92
CA LEU A 21 6.79 -7.18 -19.25
C LEU A 21 7.09 -8.39 -20.14
N LEU A 22 7.73 -9.42 -19.59
CA LEU A 22 8.00 -10.67 -20.31
C LEU A 22 6.71 -11.39 -20.72
N ALA A 23 5.72 -11.47 -19.83
CA ALA A 23 4.40 -12.04 -20.11
C ALA A 23 3.62 -11.24 -21.17
N ASP A 24 3.82 -9.91 -21.23
CA ASP A 24 3.26 -9.02 -22.26
C ASP A 24 4.00 -9.11 -23.61
N GLY A 25 5.04 -9.95 -23.71
CA GLY A 25 5.80 -10.21 -24.92
C GLY A 25 6.85 -9.14 -25.25
N TYR A 26 7.33 -8.39 -24.26
CA TYR A 26 8.44 -7.45 -24.44
C TYR A 26 9.79 -8.18 -24.50
N LYS A 27 10.68 -7.66 -25.34
CA LYS A 27 12.12 -7.87 -25.20
C LYS A 27 12.63 -6.79 -24.23
N VAL A 28 13.23 -7.21 -23.12
CA VAL A 28 13.55 -6.32 -22.00
C VAL A 28 15.04 -6.18 -21.83
N ASP A 29 15.51 -4.94 -21.69
CA ASP A 29 16.84 -4.59 -21.19
C ASP A 29 16.72 -4.04 -19.76
N CYS A 30 17.34 -4.71 -18.79
CA CYS A 30 17.36 -4.34 -17.39
C CYS A 30 18.62 -3.55 -17.04
N LEU A 31 18.47 -2.41 -16.37
CA LEU A 31 19.56 -1.66 -15.77
C LEU A 31 19.42 -1.73 -14.24
N SER A 32 20.45 -2.21 -13.55
CA SER A 32 20.59 -2.11 -12.11
C SER A 32 21.62 -1.04 -11.76
N TYR A 33 21.44 -0.37 -10.63
CA TYR A 33 22.29 0.73 -10.23
C TYR A 33 23.05 0.41 -8.94
N ARG A 34 24.38 0.54 -8.98
CA ARG A 34 25.22 0.63 -7.79
C ARG A 34 25.46 2.11 -7.52
N TYR A 35 25.03 2.59 -6.33
CA TYR A 35 25.10 4.01 -6.00
C TYR A 35 25.65 4.27 -4.60
N GLY A 36 26.37 3.30 -4.01
CA GLY A 36 26.89 3.37 -2.66
C GLY A 36 25.83 3.03 -1.59
N GLN A 37 24.80 2.27 -1.96
CA GLN A 37 23.81 1.74 -0.99
C GLN A 37 24.48 0.82 0.01
N LYS A 38 24.04 0.90 1.28
CA LYS A 38 24.59 0.11 2.41
C LYS A 38 24.58 -1.39 2.16
N HIS A 39 23.58 -1.88 1.40
CA HIS A 39 23.42 -3.30 1.15
C HIS A 39 23.38 -3.57 -0.37
N SER A 40 24.37 -4.30 -0.85
CA SER A 40 24.49 -4.71 -2.26
C SER A 40 23.72 -6.00 -2.60
N VAL A 41 23.12 -6.64 -1.59
CA VAL A 41 22.34 -7.88 -1.73
C VAL A 41 21.26 -7.79 -2.84
N GLU A 42 20.67 -6.62 -3.04
CA GLU A 42 19.69 -6.40 -4.10
C GLU A 42 20.25 -6.70 -5.50
N LEU A 43 21.50 -6.29 -5.78
CA LEU A 43 22.14 -6.53 -7.07
C LEU A 43 22.40 -8.02 -7.31
N GLU A 44 22.79 -8.74 -6.26
CA GLU A 44 22.97 -10.20 -6.32
C GLU A 44 21.65 -10.92 -6.57
N ARG A 45 20.57 -10.48 -5.90
CA ARG A 45 19.21 -11.01 -6.08
C ARG A 45 18.69 -10.76 -7.50
N ALA A 46 18.92 -9.55 -8.05
CA ALA A 46 18.60 -9.26 -9.45
C ALA A 46 19.32 -10.23 -10.40
N GLN A 47 20.62 -10.46 -10.18
CA GLN A 47 21.42 -11.37 -10.99
C GLN A 47 20.92 -12.82 -10.93
N LEU A 48 20.58 -13.33 -9.73
CA LEU A 48 20.02 -14.68 -9.56
C LEU A 48 18.70 -14.86 -10.34
N ASN A 49 17.85 -13.86 -10.37
CA ASN A 49 16.61 -13.91 -11.15
C ASN A 49 16.89 -13.88 -12.66
N ILE A 50 17.86 -13.11 -13.12
CA ILE A 50 18.27 -13.14 -14.53
C ILE A 50 18.82 -14.52 -14.92
N GLU A 51 19.69 -15.11 -14.10
CA GLU A 51 20.22 -16.47 -14.32
C GLU A 51 19.11 -17.53 -14.34
N TYR A 52 18.13 -17.43 -13.43
CA TYR A 52 16.96 -18.31 -13.45
C TYR A 52 16.17 -18.18 -14.76
N LEU A 53 15.89 -16.95 -15.23
CA LEU A 53 15.18 -16.72 -16.48
C LEU A 53 15.94 -17.31 -17.69
N GLU A 54 17.28 -17.20 -17.71
CA GLU A 54 18.12 -17.82 -18.74
C GLU A 54 17.99 -19.35 -18.75
N THR A 55 17.90 -19.99 -17.57
CA THR A 55 17.66 -21.45 -17.48
C THR A 55 16.31 -21.86 -18.06
N GLN A 56 15.34 -20.95 -18.08
CA GLN A 56 14.02 -21.13 -18.67
C GLN A 56 13.96 -20.70 -20.16
N ASN A 57 15.11 -20.45 -20.79
CA ASN A 57 15.24 -19.96 -22.16
C ASN A 57 14.60 -18.58 -22.41
N ILE A 58 14.48 -17.77 -21.38
CA ILE A 58 14.00 -16.39 -21.45
C ILE A 58 15.24 -15.47 -21.36
N ASN A 59 15.59 -14.88 -22.52
CA ASN A 59 16.78 -14.02 -22.60
C ASN A 59 16.43 -12.58 -22.22
N VAL A 60 17.07 -12.07 -21.19
CA VAL A 60 17.00 -10.69 -20.72
C VAL A 60 18.39 -10.08 -20.72
N THR A 61 18.54 -8.90 -21.30
CA THR A 61 19.82 -8.17 -21.19
C THR A 61 19.88 -7.51 -19.81
N HIS A 62 20.95 -7.73 -19.05
CA HIS A 62 21.14 -7.11 -17.75
C HIS A 62 22.47 -6.35 -17.69
N ARG A 63 22.46 -5.13 -17.16
CA ARG A 63 23.66 -4.28 -16.98
C ARG A 63 23.63 -3.63 -15.61
N ILE A 64 24.77 -3.63 -14.92
CA ILE A 64 24.94 -2.88 -13.67
C ILE A 64 25.68 -1.57 -14.01
N ILE A 65 25.07 -0.45 -13.66
CA ILE A 65 25.61 0.90 -13.85
C ILE A 65 26.15 1.40 -12.51
N ASP A 66 27.44 1.72 -12.46
CA ASP A 66 28.07 2.22 -11.24
C ASP A 66 27.97 3.75 -11.17
N LEU A 67 27.23 4.23 -10.19
CA LEU A 67 27.00 5.64 -9.86
C LEU A 67 27.60 6.03 -8.50
N THR A 68 28.37 5.14 -7.87
CA THR A 68 28.88 5.32 -6.50
C THR A 68 29.57 6.67 -6.31
N SER A 69 30.50 7.01 -7.22
CA SER A 69 31.21 8.30 -7.14
C SER A 69 30.29 9.52 -7.31
N ALA A 70 29.30 9.42 -8.19
CA ALA A 70 28.38 10.55 -8.45
C ALA A 70 27.40 10.78 -7.29
N MET A 71 26.97 9.70 -6.62
CA MET A 71 25.96 9.76 -5.57
C MET A 71 26.55 9.79 -4.15
N SER A 72 27.88 9.66 -3.99
CA SER A 72 28.56 9.76 -2.67
C SER A 72 28.46 11.14 -2.02
N ILE A 73 28.03 12.16 -2.75
CA ILE A 73 27.80 13.52 -2.23
C ILE A 73 26.40 13.72 -1.64
N PHE A 74 25.53 12.71 -1.72
CA PHE A 74 24.16 12.78 -1.17
C PHE A 74 24.09 12.20 0.23
N GLU A 75 23.24 12.79 1.07
CA GLU A 75 23.00 12.34 2.44
C GLU A 75 21.70 11.55 2.49
N SER A 76 21.76 10.29 2.97
CA SER A 76 20.60 9.43 3.20
C SER A 76 20.98 8.27 4.11
N ALA A 77 20.02 7.79 4.91
CA ALA A 77 20.19 6.58 5.69
C ALA A 77 20.47 5.31 4.85
N LEU A 78 20.14 5.32 3.56
CA LEU A 78 20.39 4.19 2.66
C LEU A 78 21.79 4.18 2.03
N ILE A 79 22.56 5.26 2.12
CA ILE A 79 23.92 5.37 1.54
C ILE A 79 24.96 5.03 2.61
N GLU A 80 26.08 4.43 2.20
CA GLU A 80 27.22 4.14 3.07
C GLU A 80 27.67 5.40 3.83
N GLY A 81 27.87 5.27 5.15
CA GLY A 81 28.17 6.40 6.04
C GLY A 81 26.98 7.21 6.53
N GLY A 82 25.77 6.96 6.04
CA GLY A 82 24.55 7.59 6.56
C GLY A 82 24.11 7.06 7.92
N GLU A 83 23.10 7.70 8.52
CA GLU A 83 22.50 7.33 9.81
C GLU A 83 21.92 5.90 9.80
N GLU A 84 21.53 5.39 10.98
CA GLU A 84 20.84 4.11 11.08
C GLU A 84 19.51 4.13 10.32
N ILE A 85 19.16 3.01 9.69
CA ILE A 85 17.92 2.87 8.95
C ILE A 85 16.76 2.75 9.94
N PRO A 86 15.74 3.61 9.88
CA PRO A 86 14.63 3.56 10.81
C PRO A 86 13.79 2.28 10.64
N GLU A 87 13.28 1.78 11.76
CA GLU A 87 12.34 0.67 11.82
C GLU A 87 10.90 1.19 12.01
N GLY A 88 9.88 0.40 11.64
CA GLY A 88 8.46 0.70 11.88
C GLY A 88 7.63 0.80 10.60
N HIS A 89 6.47 1.44 10.70
CA HIS A 89 5.54 1.56 9.58
C HIS A 89 6.12 2.41 8.45
N TYR A 90 5.86 2.01 7.19
CA TYR A 90 6.46 2.64 6.01
C TYR A 90 6.12 4.13 5.87
N GLU A 91 4.89 4.53 6.20
CA GLU A 91 4.41 5.92 6.10
C GLU A 91 4.82 6.81 7.30
N ALA A 92 5.55 6.26 8.28
CA ALA A 92 5.99 7.03 9.43
C ALA A 92 7.00 8.13 9.02
N GLU A 93 6.90 9.32 9.61
CA GLU A 93 7.71 10.49 9.23
C GLU A 93 9.21 10.25 9.28
N GLN A 94 9.67 9.40 10.20
CA GLN A 94 11.07 9.00 10.33
C GLN A 94 11.60 8.30 9.06
N MET A 95 10.74 7.71 8.22
CA MET A 95 11.15 7.06 6.97
C MET A 95 11.67 8.04 5.93
N LYS A 96 11.44 9.35 6.08
CA LYS A 96 12.04 10.39 5.23
C LYS A 96 13.57 10.36 5.24
N ALA A 97 14.21 9.83 6.30
CA ALA A 97 15.65 9.62 6.35
C ALA A 97 16.17 8.64 5.28
N THR A 98 15.32 7.77 4.74
CA THR A 98 15.66 6.83 3.67
C THR A 98 15.61 7.44 2.26
N VAL A 99 15.12 8.67 2.12
CA VAL A 99 15.07 9.34 0.82
C VAL A 99 16.50 9.67 0.36
N VAL A 100 16.88 9.15 -0.80
CA VAL A 100 18.09 9.57 -1.50
C VAL A 100 17.74 10.70 -2.45
N PRO A 101 18.23 11.93 -2.24
CA PRO A 101 17.81 13.08 -3.03
C PRO A 101 17.92 12.86 -4.53
N ASN A 102 16.81 13.13 -5.26
CA ASN A 102 16.74 13.08 -6.73
C ASN A 102 17.10 11.72 -7.37
N ARG A 103 17.13 10.62 -6.60
CA ARG A 103 17.56 9.30 -7.08
C ARG A 103 16.74 8.82 -8.28
N ASN A 104 15.43 8.89 -8.21
CA ASN A 104 14.55 8.40 -9.27
C ASN A 104 14.65 9.24 -10.55
N ALA A 105 14.90 10.56 -10.45
CA ALA A 105 15.16 11.40 -11.62
C ALA A 105 16.49 11.03 -12.31
N ILE A 106 17.54 10.76 -11.53
CA ILE A 106 18.85 10.33 -12.06
C ILE A 106 18.70 8.99 -12.80
N PHE A 107 18.04 8.02 -12.19
CA PHE A 107 17.81 6.71 -12.80
C PHE A 107 16.94 6.83 -14.06
N ALA A 108 15.85 7.61 -14.01
CA ALA A 108 15.01 7.87 -15.17
C ALA A 108 15.79 8.54 -16.32
N SER A 109 16.70 9.48 -16.01
CA SER A 109 17.54 10.15 -17.02
C SER A 109 18.47 9.16 -17.75
N ILE A 110 19.07 8.23 -17.02
CA ILE A 110 19.96 7.21 -17.62
C ILE A 110 19.13 6.21 -18.44
N LEU A 111 17.99 5.77 -17.92
CA LEU A 111 17.07 4.89 -18.66
C LEU A 111 16.60 5.55 -19.96
N TYR A 112 16.25 6.85 -19.92
CA TYR A 112 15.79 7.57 -21.08
C TYR A 112 16.86 7.68 -22.16
N GLY A 113 18.10 8.06 -21.79
CA GLY A 113 19.22 8.13 -22.74
C GLY A 113 19.55 6.75 -23.35
N TYR A 114 19.47 5.69 -22.55
CA TYR A 114 19.68 4.33 -23.06
C TYR A 114 18.52 3.89 -23.96
N ALA A 115 17.26 4.19 -23.60
CA ALA A 115 16.09 3.89 -24.42
C ALA A 115 16.13 4.59 -25.79
N LEU A 116 16.52 5.87 -25.85
CA LEU A 116 16.76 6.59 -27.10
C LEU A 116 17.83 5.91 -27.96
N SER A 117 18.91 5.45 -27.34
CA SER A 117 19.98 4.74 -28.05
C SER A 117 19.52 3.40 -28.63
N VAL A 118 18.65 2.68 -27.90
CA VAL A 118 18.00 1.45 -28.37
C VAL A 118 17.03 1.75 -29.49
N ALA A 119 16.16 2.76 -29.32
CA ALA A 119 15.17 3.17 -30.31
C ALA A 119 15.82 3.58 -31.64
N SER A 120 16.92 4.35 -31.59
CA SER A 120 17.67 4.76 -32.76
C SER A 120 18.37 3.58 -33.45
N ARG A 121 18.99 2.67 -32.69
CA ARG A 121 19.70 1.52 -33.24
C ARG A 121 18.80 0.48 -33.88
N GLU A 122 17.61 0.24 -33.29
CA GLU A 122 16.67 -0.81 -33.72
C GLU A 122 15.49 -0.25 -34.52
N ASP A 123 15.43 1.06 -34.70
CA ASP A 123 14.34 1.82 -35.36
C ASP A 123 12.96 1.37 -34.87
N CYS A 124 12.73 1.46 -33.55
CA CYS A 124 11.51 0.99 -32.90
C CYS A 124 11.07 1.91 -31.76
N GLN A 125 9.83 1.71 -31.31
CA GLN A 125 9.34 2.29 -30.04
C GLN A 125 9.92 1.54 -28.85
N VAL A 126 10.30 2.26 -27.80
CA VAL A 126 10.86 1.72 -26.55
C VAL A 126 10.11 2.29 -25.35
N ASP A 127 9.58 1.43 -24.50
CA ASP A 127 8.99 1.81 -23.22
C ASP A 127 10.05 1.82 -22.11
N ILE A 128 10.07 2.89 -21.31
CA ILE A 128 10.80 2.92 -20.04
C ILE A 128 9.87 2.44 -18.94
N ALA A 129 10.27 1.40 -18.23
CA ALA A 129 9.44 0.82 -17.19
C ALA A 129 10.10 0.93 -15.80
N LEU A 130 9.29 1.37 -14.81
CA LEU A 130 9.68 1.52 -13.42
C LEU A 130 8.60 0.92 -12.52
N GLY A 131 9.02 0.22 -11.47
CA GLY A 131 8.14 -0.46 -10.50
C GLY A 131 7.65 0.46 -9.36
N VAL A 132 7.38 1.72 -9.65
CA VAL A 132 6.85 2.69 -8.67
C VAL A 132 5.36 2.48 -8.43
N HIS A 133 4.92 2.69 -7.19
CA HIS A 133 3.53 2.43 -6.78
C HIS A 133 3.01 3.46 -5.76
N SER A 134 1.70 3.44 -5.48
CA SER A 134 1.03 4.43 -4.64
C SER A 134 1.50 4.42 -3.17
N GLY A 135 1.91 3.27 -2.64
CA GLY A 135 2.46 3.16 -1.28
C GLY A 135 3.70 4.03 -1.05
N ASP A 136 4.44 4.34 -2.11
CA ASP A 136 5.63 5.19 -2.03
C ASP A 136 5.31 6.70 -1.97
N HIS A 137 4.09 7.13 -2.34
CA HIS A 137 3.75 8.54 -2.60
C HIS A 137 3.86 9.45 -1.38
N GLU A 138 3.63 8.94 -0.17
CA GLU A 138 3.69 9.71 1.08
C GLU A 138 5.13 10.10 1.43
N ILE A 139 6.08 9.18 1.25
CA ILE A 139 7.48 9.34 1.65
C ILE A 139 8.36 9.83 0.50
N TYR A 140 8.10 9.35 -0.73
CA TYR A 140 8.92 9.63 -1.91
C TYR A 140 8.15 10.49 -2.92
N PRO A 141 8.32 11.84 -2.90
CA PRO A 141 7.64 12.73 -3.86
C PRO A 141 7.96 12.39 -5.33
N ASP A 142 9.14 11.82 -5.59
CA ASP A 142 9.59 11.38 -6.90
C ASP A 142 9.05 10.00 -7.33
N CYS A 143 8.04 9.47 -6.61
CA CYS A 143 7.22 8.32 -7.02
C CYS A 143 5.81 8.72 -7.48
N ARG A 144 5.44 10.00 -7.39
CA ARG A 144 4.08 10.50 -7.69
C ARG A 144 3.81 10.66 -9.20
N PRO A 145 2.55 10.55 -9.64
CA PRO A 145 2.18 10.71 -11.05
C PRO A 145 2.60 12.07 -11.64
N GLU A 146 2.46 13.16 -10.87
CA GLU A 146 2.83 14.51 -11.30
C GLU A 146 4.31 14.62 -11.60
N PHE A 147 5.15 13.93 -10.82
CA PHE A 147 6.59 13.90 -11.06
C PHE A 147 6.93 13.24 -12.39
N TYR A 148 6.39 12.05 -12.67
CA TYR A 148 6.67 11.34 -13.91
C TYR A 148 6.12 12.05 -15.14
N ASN A 149 4.93 12.66 -15.05
CA ASN A 149 4.39 13.50 -16.13
C ASN A 149 5.31 14.69 -16.44
N ALA A 150 5.87 15.33 -15.40
CA ALA A 150 6.81 16.45 -15.58
C ALA A 150 8.15 15.98 -16.18
N VAL A 151 8.68 14.85 -15.72
CA VAL A 151 9.93 14.24 -16.23
C VAL A 151 9.77 13.84 -17.69
N GLU A 152 8.71 13.16 -18.08
CA GLU A 152 8.42 12.77 -19.45
C GLU A 152 8.33 13.99 -20.35
N HIS A 153 7.62 15.04 -19.92
CA HIS A 153 7.52 16.28 -20.67
C HIS A 153 8.88 16.96 -20.84
N ALA A 154 9.69 17.03 -19.77
CA ALA A 154 11.03 17.61 -19.83
C ALA A 154 11.94 16.85 -20.81
N PHE A 155 11.90 15.52 -20.78
CA PHE A 155 12.70 14.70 -21.70
C PHE A 155 12.23 14.83 -23.15
N ALA A 156 10.92 14.92 -23.38
CA ALA A 156 10.37 15.14 -24.71
C ALA A 156 10.83 16.48 -25.32
N LEU A 157 10.93 17.54 -24.51
CA LEU A 157 11.44 18.85 -24.97
C LEU A 157 12.96 18.87 -25.16
N GLY A 158 13.70 18.06 -24.43
CA GLY A 158 15.16 18.11 -24.37
C GLY A 158 15.89 17.18 -25.37
N ASN A 159 15.17 16.33 -26.11
CA ASN A 159 15.78 15.30 -26.93
C ASN A 159 15.14 15.20 -28.32
N TRP A 160 15.96 14.90 -29.33
CA TRP A 160 15.49 14.49 -30.64
C TRP A 160 14.94 13.07 -30.59
N ASP A 161 14.00 12.73 -31.47
CA ASP A 161 13.34 11.41 -31.57
C ASP A 161 12.64 10.97 -30.27
N SER A 162 12.26 11.92 -29.43
CA SER A 162 11.59 11.67 -28.14
C SER A 162 10.25 10.96 -28.28
N GLU A 163 9.59 11.09 -29.43
CA GLU A 163 8.34 10.38 -29.75
C GLU A 163 8.51 8.85 -29.85
N LYS A 164 9.74 8.36 -29.94
CA LYS A 164 10.05 6.92 -29.93
C LYS A 164 10.15 6.32 -28.53
N VAL A 165 10.14 7.14 -27.48
CA VAL A 165 10.34 6.69 -26.11
C VAL A 165 9.22 7.21 -25.21
N GLY A 166 8.54 6.32 -24.48
CA GLY A 166 7.50 6.67 -23.51
C GLY A 166 7.69 5.98 -22.17
N PHE A 167 6.98 6.44 -21.13
CA PHE A 167 6.96 5.78 -19.82
C PHE A 167 5.86 4.76 -19.73
N ARG A 168 6.16 3.61 -19.11
CA ARG A 168 5.22 2.55 -18.75
C ARG A 168 5.33 2.28 -17.25
N LEU A 169 4.38 2.80 -16.49
CA LEU A 169 4.34 2.75 -15.03
C LEU A 169 3.06 2.04 -14.55
N PRO A 170 2.94 0.71 -14.75
CA PRO A 170 1.66 0.01 -14.59
C PRO A 170 1.16 -0.03 -13.14
N TYR A 171 2.04 0.22 -12.15
CA TYR A 171 1.71 0.15 -10.73
C TYR A 171 1.54 1.51 -10.06
N LEU A 172 1.63 2.60 -10.82
CA LEU A 172 1.65 3.96 -10.28
C LEU A 172 0.44 4.28 -9.38
N GLU A 173 -0.74 3.74 -9.69
CA GLU A 173 -1.97 3.86 -8.89
C GLU A 173 -2.26 2.59 -8.05
N GLY A 174 -1.36 1.61 -8.06
CA GLY A 174 -1.51 0.34 -7.38
C GLY A 174 -0.80 0.29 -6.02
N ASP A 175 -1.04 -0.79 -5.29
CA ASP A 175 -0.35 -1.14 -4.05
C ASP A 175 0.44 -2.45 -4.23
N LYS A 176 1.22 -2.85 -3.21
CA LYS A 176 1.98 -4.12 -3.25
C LYS A 176 1.10 -5.36 -3.42
N VAL A 177 -0.16 -5.32 -3.02
CA VAL A 177 -1.11 -6.44 -3.27
C VAL A 177 -1.44 -6.54 -4.75
N THR A 178 -1.63 -5.40 -5.42
CA THR A 178 -1.86 -5.32 -6.87
C THR A 178 -0.64 -5.85 -7.62
N ILE A 179 0.56 -5.44 -7.21
CA ILE A 179 1.84 -5.89 -7.79
C ILE A 179 2.00 -7.40 -7.66
N LEU A 180 1.77 -7.98 -6.48
CA LEU A 180 1.88 -9.43 -6.26
C LEU A 180 0.85 -10.23 -7.05
N LYS A 181 -0.40 -9.76 -7.14
CA LYS A 181 -1.43 -10.42 -7.98
C LYS A 181 -1.03 -10.44 -9.45
N ASP A 182 -0.48 -9.34 -9.93
CA ASP A 182 -0.03 -9.22 -11.31
C ASP A 182 1.17 -10.13 -11.57
N ALA A 183 2.10 -10.22 -10.61
CA ALA A 183 3.25 -11.12 -10.68
C ALA A 183 2.84 -12.61 -10.66
N LEU A 184 1.88 -13.01 -9.82
CA LEU A 184 1.32 -14.37 -9.83
C LEU A 184 0.75 -14.74 -11.19
N ASN A 185 -0.05 -13.85 -11.77
CA ASN A 185 -0.60 -14.04 -13.11
C ASN A 185 0.48 -14.11 -14.19
N ALA A 186 1.48 -13.22 -14.13
CA ALA A 186 2.56 -13.16 -15.11
C ALA A 186 3.47 -14.40 -15.07
N THR A 187 3.80 -14.88 -13.87
CA THR A 187 4.60 -16.12 -13.72
C THR A 187 3.83 -17.36 -14.20
N ASP A 188 2.51 -17.43 -13.97
CA ASP A 188 1.65 -18.50 -14.50
C ASP A 188 1.63 -18.50 -16.03
N ILE A 189 1.44 -17.35 -16.67
CA ILE A 189 1.47 -17.18 -18.14
C ILE A 189 2.82 -17.66 -18.72
N LEU A 190 3.92 -17.38 -18.03
CA LEU A 190 5.27 -17.73 -18.47
C LEU A 190 5.67 -19.18 -18.10
N GLY A 191 4.90 -19.87 -17.28
CA GLY A 191 5.24 -21.20 -16.74
C GLY A 191 6.42 -21.17 -15.76
N LEU A 192 6.63 -20.04 -15.06
CA LEU A 192 7.72 -19.83 -14.11
C LEU A 192 7.31 -20.16 -12.67
N ASN A 193 8.28 -20.49 -11.84
CA ASN A 193 8.05 -20.71 -10.41
C ASN A 193 8.05 -19.37 -9.66
N PHE A 194 6.87 -18.93 -9.21
CA PHE A 194 6.68 -17.70 -8.45
C PHE A 194 7.53 -17.68 -7.18
N ASP A 195 7.48 -18.75 -6.36
CA ASP A 195 8.18 -18.78 -5.07
C ASP A 195 9.70 -18.66 -5.25
N LEU A 196 10.26 -19.33 -6.27
CA LEU A 196 11.68 -19.25 -6.55
C LEU A 196 12.11 -17.82 -6.97
N ILE A 197 11.33 -17.17 -7.85
CA ILE A 197 11.61 -15.80 -8.28
C ILE A 197 11.53 -14.84 -7.11
N PHE A 198 10.51 -14.97 -6.27
CA PHE A 198 10.30 -14.03 -5.15
C PHE A 198 11.17 -14.33 -3.93
N ALA A 199 11.64 -15.57 -3.74
CA ALA A 199 12.72 -15.89 -2.81
C ALA A 199 14.04 -15.19 -3.19
N ASN A 200 14.28 -15.01 -4.49
CA ASN A 200 15.42 -14.26 -5.02
C ASN A 200 15.17 -12.75 -5.09
N THR A 201 14.41 -12.17 -4.16
CA THR A 201 14.23 -10.71 -4.07
C THR A 201 14.65 -10.22 -2.70
N ASN A 202 15.06 -8.96 -2.61
CA ASN A 202 15.30 -8.30 -1.33
C ASN A 202 14.54 -6.97 -1.28
N THR A 203 13.74 -6.79 -0.25
CA THR A 203 13.03 -5.54 0.01
C THR A 203 13.53 -4.89 1.31
N SER A 204 14.22 -5.67 2.15
CA SER A 204 14.74 -5.19 3.43
C SER A 204 15.83 -4.16 3.24
N TYR A 205 15.70 -3.05 3.96
CA TYR A 205 16.76 -2.04 4.04
C TYR A 205 17.87 -2.42 5.04
N ASN A 206 17.68 -3.46 5.84
CA ASN A 206 18.65 -3.92 6.85
C ASN A 206 18.74 -5.46 6.88
N PRO A 207 19.15 -6.12 5.78
CA PRO A 207 19.39 -7.55 5.78
C PRO A 207 20.64 -7.89 6.64
N ASP A 208 20.71 -9.11 7.15
CA ASP A 208 21.92 -9.60 7.83
C ASP A 208 23.03 -9.97 6.82
N SER A 209 24.17 -10.47 7.36
CA SER A 209 25.32 -10.88 6.55
C SER A 209 25.04 -12.05 5.61
N GLU A 210 23.95 -12.80 5.81
CA GLU A 210 23.50 -13.90 4.96
C GLU A 210 22.42 -13.44 3.97
N GLY A 211 22.06 -12.14 3.99
CA GLY A 211 21.04 -11.54 3.12
C GLY A 211 19.62 -11.83 3.55
N ARG A 212 19.38 -12.28 4.82
CA ARG A 212 18.04 -12.53 5.34
C ARG A 212 17.41 -11.23 5.79
N SER A 213 16.14 -11.03 5.47
CA SER A 213 15.38 -9.84 5.85
C SER A 213 15.11 -9.77 7.35
N SER A 214 15.19 -8.57 7.94
CA SER A 214 14.88 -8.38 9.36
C SER A 214 13.40 -8.53 9.69
N GLY A 215 12.52 -8.28 8.73
CA GLY A 215 11.07 -8.23 8.93
C GLY A 215 10.58 -6.97 9.66
N LYS A 216 11.45 -5.96 9.88
CA LYS A 216 11.18 -4.79 10.73
C LYS A 216 11.26 -3.45 9.99
N SER A 217 11.95 -3.38 8.87
CA SER A 217 11.97 -2.15 8.08
C SER A 217 10.57 -1.84 7.51
N GLY A 218 10.28 -0.59 7.24
CA GLY A 218 8.97 -0.22 6.66
C GLY A 218 8.66 -0.99 5.38
N ALA A 219 9.64 -1.17 4.52
CA ALA A 219 9.51 -1.94 3.30
C ALA A 219 9.26 -3.45 3.55
N ASP A 220 9.87 -4.04 4.60
CA ASP A 220 9.57 -5.42 5.03
C ASP A 220 8.12 -5.54 5.48
N ILE A 221 7.67 -4.63 6.36
CA ILE A 221 6.31 -4.63 6.92
C ILE A 221 5.27 -4.55 5.81
N GLU A 222 5.43 -3.62 4.87
CA GLU A 222 4.51 -3.48 3.75
C GLU A 222 4.46 -4.75 2.87
N ARG A 223 5.61 -5.36 2.61
CA ARG A 223 5.74 -6.63 1.87
C ARG A 223 5.04 -7.78 2.59
N ILE A 224 5.32 -7.98 3.88
CA ILE A 224 4.72 -9.03 4.72
C ILE A 224 3.19 -8.91 4.73
N LEU A 225 2.67 -7.69 4.92
CA LEU A 225 1.23 -7.42 4.93
C LEU A 225 0.60 -7.69 3.56
N ALA A 226 1.31 -7.42 2.46
CA ALA A 226 0.81 -7.70 1.12
C ALA A 226 0.68 -9.21 0.84
N PHE A 227 1.69 -10.02 1.22
CA PHE A 227 1.61 -11.47 1.14
C PHE A 227 0.49 -12.04 2.00
N ASN A 228 0.37 -11.58 3.25
CA ASN A 228 -0.70 -11.99 4.16
C ASN A 228 -2.11 -11.67 3.62
N LYS A 229 -2.32 -10.50 3.00
CA LYS A 229 -3.60 -10.14 2.37
C LYS A 229 -4.00 -11.08 1.22
N LEU A 230 -3.04 -11.74 0.60
CA LEU A 230 -3.27 -12.75 -0.44
C LEU A 230 -3.39 -14.18 0.13
N GLY A 231 -3.23 -14.37 1.44
CA GLY A 231 -3.23 -15.68 2.08
C GLY A 231 -1.99 -16.51 1.75
N LEU A 232 -0.88 -15.87 1.39
CA LEU A 232 0.40 -16.47 1.04
C LEU A 232 1.43 -16.23 2.15
N ALA A 233 2.35 -17.17 2.32
CA ALA A 233 3.60 -16.92 3.02
C ALA A 233 4.60 -16.29 2.04
N ASP A 234 5.41 -15.36 2.53
CA ASP A 234 6.48 -14.77 1.73
C ASP A 234 7.63 -15.79 1.58
N PRO A 235 8.09 -16.07 0.35
CA PRO A 235 9.14 -17.06 0.13
C PRO A 235 10.56 -16.59 0.48
N VAL A 236 10.78 -15.31 0.84
CA VAL A 236 12.13 -14.87 1.30
C VAL A 236 12.49 -15.45 2.65
N GLU A 237 13.77 -15.60 2.91
CA GLU A 237 14.28 -15.95 4.23
C GLU A 237 14.29 -14.73 5.14
N TYR A 238 13.65 -14.85 6.31
CA TYR A 238 13.68 -13.90 7.40
C TYR A 238 14.66 -14.35 8.50
N GLN A 239 15.15 -13.40 9.31
CA GLN A 239 15.99 -13.71 10.46
C GLN A 239 15.25 -14.49 11.56
N THR A 240 13.91 -14.42 11.56
CA THR A 240 13.01 -15.18 12.43
C THR A 240 11.93 -15.89 11.62
N SER A 241 11.04 -16.64 12.27
CA SER A 241 9.97 -17.37 11.57
C SER A 241 8.96 -16.45 10.90
N TRP A 242 8.28 -16.95 9.85
CA TRP A 242 7.18 -16.24 9.19
C TRP A 242 6.10 -15.79 10.18
N ASP A 243 5.71 -16.64 11.12
CA ASP A 243 4.67 -16.31 12.10
C ASP A 243 5.09 -15.14 13.01
N GLU A 244 6.37 -15.07 13.39
CA GLU A 244 6.90 -13.96 14.20
C GLU A 244 6.95 -12.65 13.43
N VAL A 245 7.48 -12.65 12.19
CA VAL A 245 7.53 -11.41 11.38
C VAL A 245 6.13 -10.94 11.01
N LEU A 246 5.20 -11.84 10.71
CA LEU A 246 3.80 -11.51 10.45
C LEU A 246 3.12 -10.92 11.68
N SER A 247 3.31 -11.52 12.86
CA SER A 247 2.76 -11.01 14.11
C SER A 247 3.26 -9.58 14.40
N ASN A 248 4.55 -9.35 14.20
CA ASN A 248 5.14 -8.01 14.34
C ASN A 248 4.55 -7.01 13.33
N ALA A 249 4.46 -7.38 12.05
CA ALA A 249 3.92 -6.50 11.01
C ALA A 249 2.45 -6.13 11.27
N LEU A 250 1.62 -7.07 11.73
CA LEU A 250 0.23 -6.82 12.10
C LEU A 250 0.10 -5.89 13.32
N GLU A 251 0.99 -6.00 14.31
CA GLU A 251 0.97 -5.09 15.47
C GLU A 251 1.43 -3.68 15.08
N VAL A 252 2.47 -3.55 14.25
CA VAL A 252 2.92 -2.24 13.74
C VAL A 252 1.82 -1.55 12.93
N GLU A 253 1.15 -2.28 12.04
CA GLU A 253 0.02 -1.76 11.25
C GLU A 253 -1.15 -1.32 12.13
N LYS A 254 -1.46 -2.09 13.18
CA LYS A 254 -2.50 -1.75 14.15
C LYS A 254 -2.18 -0.47 14.92
N VAL A 255 -0.94 -0.34 15.40
CA VAL A 255 -0.47 0.87 16.11
C VAL A 255 -0.50 2.08 15.19
N HIS A 256 -0.05 1.94 13.94
CA HIS A 256 -0.09 3.03 12.95
C HIS A 256 -1.53 3.51 12.71
N LYS A 257 -2.46 2.60 12.43
CA LYS A 257 -3.89 2.94 12.27
C LYS A 257 -4.51 3.58 13.50
N ASP A 258 -4.11 3.14 14.69
CA ASP A 258 -4.60 3.76 15.93
C ASP A 258 -4.12 5.21 16.06
N ASN A 259 -2.86 5.48 15.74
CA ASN A 259 -2.31 6.84 15.73
C ASN A 259 -3.02 7.73 14.70
N GLU A 260 -3.29 7.27 13.49
CA GLU A 260 -4.07 8.00 12.48
C GLU A 260 -5.46 8.37 13.02
N TYR A 261 -6.12 7.44 13.76
CA TYR A 261 -7.40 7.75 14.37
C TYR A 261 -7.28 8.81 15.46
N ARG A 262 -6.23 8.77 16.32
CA ARG A 262 -5.97 9.78 17.35
C ARG A 262 -5.74 11.18 16.78
N GLU A 263 -5.04 11.27 15.66
CA GLU A 263 -4.76 12.55 14.99
C GLU A 263 -6.01 13.16 14.31
N ARG A 264 -6.85 12.31 13.71
CA ARG A 264 -7.99 12.75 12.90
C ARG A 264 -9.28 12.91 13.66
N LEU A 265 -9.52 12.10 14.68
CA LEU A 265 -10.75 12.12 15.45
C LEU A 265 -10.66 13.08 16.64
N THR A 266 -11.79 13.67 17.00
CA THR A 266 -11.88 14.37 18.30
C THR A 266 -11.71 13.39 19.45
N GLN A 267 -11.36 13.86 20.63
CA GLN A 267 -11.21 13.01 21.83
C GLN A 267 -12.48 12.17 22.11
N GLU A 268 -13.67 12.75 21.96
CA GLU A 268 -14.93 12.04 22.14
C GLU A 268 -15.17 10.99 21.06
N GLN A 269 -14.92 11.33 19.79
CA GLN A 269 -15.05 10.38 18.70
C GLN A 269 -14.09 9.18 18.87
N TYR A 270 -12.83 9.46 19.25
CA TYR A 270 -11.85 8.42 19.53
C TYR A 270 -12.28 7.53 20.72
N TYR A 271 -12.67 8.16 21.84
CA TYR A 271 -13.16 7.44 23.02
C TYR A 271 -14.33 6.50 22.68
N VAL A 272 -15.32 7.00 21.92
CA VAL A 272 -16.49 6.20 21.53
C VAL A 272 -16.08 5.07 20.57
N THR A 273 -15.35 5.38 19.50
CA THR A 273 -15.15 4.42 18.40
C THR A 273 -14.02 3.43 18.64
N ARG A 274 -12.97 3.82 19.38
CA ARG A 274 -11.76 3.00 19.58
C ARG A 274 -11.62 2.42 20.97
N GLU A 275 -12.19 3.09 22.00
CA GLU A 275 -12.18 2.64 23.38
C GLU A 275 -13.55 2.05 23.82
N SER A 276 -14.49 1.87 22.88
CA SER A 276 -15.85 1.35 23.12
C SER A 276 -16.63 2.18 24.16
N GLY A 277 -16.39 3.50 24.16
CA GLY A 277 -17.10 4.44 25.03
C GLY A 277 -18.54 4.70 24.58
N THR A 278 -19.26 5.47 25.39
CA THR A 278 -20.60 5.93 25.05
C THR A 278 -20.70 7.44 25.32
N GLU A 279 -21.17 8.21 24.37
CA GLU A 279 -21.45 9.63 24.54
C GLU A 279 -22.61 9.85 25.50
N ARG A 280 -22.70 11.04 26.10
CA ARG A 280 -23.84 11.37 27.00
C ARG A 280 -25.13 11.51 26.18
N ALA A 281 -26.24 10.98 26.71
CA ALA A 281 -27.56 11.09 26.09
C ALA A 281 -27.97 12.56 25.86
N PHE A 282 -28.60 12.84 24.73
CA PHE A 282 -29.10 14.17 24.32
C PHE A 282 -28.00 15.23 24.05
N THR A 283 -26.73 14.84 23.98
CA THR A 283 -25.59 15.77 23.70
C THR A 283 -25.00 15.60 22.32
N GLY A 284 -25.18 14.43 21.69
CA GLY A 284 -24.64 14.12 20.39
C GLY A 284 -25.29 14.94 19.26
N MET A 285 -24.57 15.14 18.15
CA MET A 285 -25.00 16.02 17.05
C MET A 285 -26.26 15.51 16.31
N TYR A 286 -26.49 14.21 16.29
CA TYR A 286 -27.47 13.59 15.38
C TYR A 286 -28.66 12.90 16.09
N TRP A 287 -28.81 13.04 17.40
CA TRP A 287 -29.91 12.38 18.11
C TRP A 287 -31.29 12.84 17.60
N ASP A 288 -31.48 14.11 17.28
CA ASP A 288 -32.71 14.70 16.73
C ASP A 288 -32.61 15.12 15.25
N GLU A 289 -31.56 14.69 14.51
CA GLU A 289 -31.40 14.98 13.09
C GLU A 289 -32.56 14.46 12.26
N LYS A 290 -33.18 15.31 11.44
CA LYS A 290 -34.40 15.03 10.64
C LYS A 290 -34.21 15.24 9.14
N ARG A 291 -33.07 15.81 8.71
CA ARG A 291 -32.80 16.03 7.29
C ARG A 291 -32.66 14.70 6.56
N SER A 292 -32.95 14.74 5.25
CA SER A 292 -32.75 13.58 4.38
C SER A 292 -31.28 13.39 4.05
N GLY A 293 -30.74 12.20 4.29
CA GLY A 293 -29.33 11.93 4.05
C GLY A 293 -28.88 10.53 4.48
N ASN A 294 -27.59 10.34 4.48
CA ASN A 294 -26.93 9.10 4.80
C ASN A 294 -25.97 9.25 5.99
N TYR A 295 -25.85 8.21 6.80
CA TYR A 295 -24.97 8.14 7.95
C TYR A 295 -23.81 7.18 7.65
N TYR A 296 -22.59 7.68 7.77
CA TYR A 296 -21.34 6.97 7.50
C TYR A 296 -20.56 6.75 8.79
N CYS A 297 -19.71 5.72 8.82
CA CYS A 297 -18.76 5.54 9.91
C CYS A 297 -17.76 6.69 9.92
N ILE A 298 -17.59 7.37 11.06
CA ILE A 298 -16.68 8.49 11.22
C ILE A 298 -15.21 8.07 10.99
N CYS A 299 -14.87 6.80 11.28
CA CYS A 299 -13.52 6.27 11.15
C CYS A 299 -13.12 5.94 9.70
N CYS A 300 -14.02 5.39 8.89
CA CYS A 300 -13.66 4.85 7.57
C CYS A 300 -14.60 5.25 6.43
N ASN A 301 -15.53 6.16 6.70
CA ASN A 301 -16.53 6.67 5.74
C ASN A 301 -17.38 5.56 5.07
N HIS A 302 -17.54 4.41 5.75
CA HIS A 302 -18.42 3.34 5.26
C HIS A 302 -19.88 3.67 5.53
N LEU A 303 -20.77 3.49 4.54
CA LEU A 303 -22.20 3.74 4.66
C LEU A 303 -22.84 2.75 5.65
N LEU A 304 -23.52 3.25 6.68
CA LEU A 304 -24.12 2.45 7.74
C LEU A 304 -25.66 2.50 7.74
N PHE A 305 -26.21 3.71 7.69
CA PHE A 305 -27.65 3.94 7.80
C PHE A 305 -28.11 5.05 6.85
N THR A 306 -29.44 5.15 6.65
CA THR A 306 -30.05 6.28 5.95
C THR A 306 -31.08 6.97 6.84
N SER A 307 -31.46 8.21 6.54
CA SER A 307 -32.50 8.94 7.25
C SER A 307 -33.87 8.24 7.25
N GLN A 308 -34.17 7.43 6.25
CA GLN A 308 -35.40 6.63 6.16
C GLN A 308 -35.46 5.51 7.21
N MET A 309 -34.34 5.07 7.73
CA MET A 309 -34.20 4.04 8.76
C MET A 309 -34.27 4.64 10.17
N LYS A 310 -34.07 5.96 10.28
CA LYS A 310 -34.02 6.69 11.54
C LYS A 310 -35.43 6.92 12.10
N PHE A 311 -35.58 6.79 13.40
CA PHE A 311 -36.81 7.12 14.12
C PHE A 311 -36.48 7.76 15.49
N ASP A 312 -37.45 8.48 16.06
CA ASP A 312 -37.33 9.04 17.39
C ASP A 312 -37.72 7.99 18.42
N SER A 313 -36.76 7.53 19.21
CA SER A 313 -36.98 6.57 20.29
C SER A 313 -37.07 7.23 21.68
N GLY A 314 -36.79 8.55 21.78
CA GLY A 314 -36.75 9.29 23.04
C GLY A 314 -35.55 8.95 23.94
N CYS A 315 -34.60 8.10 23.49
CA CYS A 315 -33.49 7.64 24.33
C CYS A 315 -32.28 8.62 24.38
N GLY A 316 -32.26 9.64 23.51
CA GLY A 316 -31.20 10.64 23.46
C GLY A 316 -30.00 10.27 22.59
N TRP A 317 -30.09 9.22 21.82
CA TRP A 317 -29.12 8.80 20.79
C TRP A 317 -29.81 8.56 19.44
N PRO A 318 -29.10 8.71 18.30
CA PRO A 318 -29.60 8.30 16.99
C PRO A 318 -30.11 6.85 17.03
N SER A 319 -31.38 6.64 16.63
CA SER A 319 -31.99 5.33 16.66
C SER A 319 -32.45 4.93 15.26
N PHE A 320 -32.09 3.71 14.84
CA PHE A 320 -32.45 3.17 13.54
C PHE A 320 -33.15 1.81 13.71
N HIS A 321 -34.17 1.56 12.89
CA HIS A 321 -34.91 0.30 12.94
C HIS A 321 -34.29 -0.84 12.14
N THR A 322 -33.33 -0.54 11.27
CA THR A 322 -32.56 -1.49 10.45
C THR A 322 -31.25 -0.86 10.00
N GLU A 323 -30.32 -1.66 9.52
CA GLU A 323 -29.09 -1.21 8.87
C GLU A 323 -29.26 -1.13 7.36
N HIS A 324 -28.37 -0.37 6.69
CA HIS A 324 -28.34 -0.34 5.23
C HIS A 324 -27.88 -1.71 4.68
N PRO A 325 -28.50 -2.26 3.61
CA PRO A 325 -28.15 -3.59 3.07
C PRO A 325 -26.67 -3.79 2.71
N ARG A 326 -25.93 -2.71 2.49
CA ARG A 326 -24.48 -2.72 2.20
C ARG A 326 -23.62 -2.30 3.39
N ALA A 327 -24.19 -2.08 4.56
CA ALA A 327 -23.47 -1.62 5.74
C ALA A 327 -22.47 -2.67 6.28
N GLY A 328 -22.83 -3.96 6.19
CA GLY A 328 -22.00 -5.03 6.72
C GLY A 328 -21.64 -4.81 8.19
N ILE A 329 -22.62 -4.46 9.02
CA ILE A 329 -22.41 -4.24 10.45
C ILE A 329 -22.12 -5.57 11.16
N LYS A 330 -21.13 -5.57 12.05
CA LYS A 330 -20.83 -6.71 12.92
C LYS A 330 -21.65 -6.62 14.20
N HIS A 331 -22.21 -7.75 14.62
CA HIS A 331 -22.90 -7.92 15.89
C HIS A 331 -22.03 -8.75 16.83
N VAL A 332 -21.63 -8.17 17.95
CA VAL A 332 -20.70 -8.79 18.90
C VAL A 332 -21.40 -8.90 20.27
N GLN A 333 -21.32 -10.07 20.89
CA GLN A 333 -21.85 -10.25 22.26
C GLN A 333 -21.06 -9.37 23.24
N ASP A 334 -21.75 -8.47 23.93
CA ASP A 334 -21.19 -7.61 24.98
C ASP A 334 -21.74 -8.03 26.35
N ASN A 335 -20.88 -8.56 27.19
CA ASN A 335 -21.17 -8.97 28.55
C ASN A 335 -20.58 -8.01 29.62
N SER A 336 -20.10 -6.83 29.19
CA SER A 336 -19.52 -5.82 30.07
C SER A 336 -20.58 -5.22 31.03
N HIS A 337 -20.12 -4.61 32.11
CA HIS A 337 -20.94 -3.92 33.12
C HIS A 337 -22.07 -4.78 33.71
N GLY A 338 -21.95 -6.12 33.69
CA GLY A 338 -22.96 -7.04 34.20
C GLY A 338 -24.23 -7.11 33.36
N MET A 339 -24.25 -6.62 32.13
CA MET A 339 -25.37 -6.64 31.20
C MET A 339 -25.07 -7.60 30.04
N GLN A 340 -26.14 -8.17 29.46
CA GLN A 340 -26.02 -8.92 28.20
C GLN A 340 -26.63 -8.09 27.08
N ARG A 341 -25.78 -7.62 26.20
CA ARG A 341 -26.14 -6.75 25.06
C ARG A 341 -25.51 -7.26 23.78
N ILE A 342 -25.96 -6.73 22.66
CA ILE A 342 -25.32 -6.92 21.37
C ILE A 342 -24.70 -5.59 20.97
N GLU A 343 -23.37 -5.55 20.93
CA GLU A 343 -22.61 -4.43 20.45
C GLU A 343 -22.66 -4.38 18.92
N VAL A 344 -22.73 -3.17 18.37
CA VAL A 344 -22.71 -2.86 16.95
C VAL A 344 -21.34 -2.28 16.58
N ARG A 345 -20.65 -2.94 15.65
CA ARG A 345 -19.36 -2.50 15.14
C ARG A 345 -19.36 -2.35 13.62
N CYS A 346 -18.58 -1.39 13.12
CA CYS A 346 -18.35 -1.26 11.67
C CYS A 346 -17.57 -2.48 11.15
N SER A 347 -18.07 -3.16 10.11
CA SER A 347 -17.41 -4.33 9.54
C SER A 347 -16.05 -4.00 8.90
N LYS A 348 -15.89 -2.75 8.39
CA LYS A 348 -14.69 -2.34 7.64
C LYS A 348 -13.53 -1.95 8.55
N CYS A 349 -13.77 -1.25 9.67
CA CYS A 349 -12.69 -0.71 10.52
C CYS A 349 -12.81 -1.09 11.99
N ASP A 350 -13.80 -1.93 12.34
CA ASP A 350 -14.08 -2.42 13.70
C ASP A 350 -14.39 -1.31 14.73
N ALA A 351 -14.79 -0.11 14.28
CA ALA A 351 -15.20 0.97 15.18
C ALA A 351 -16.44 0.57 15.95
N HIS A 352 -16.44 0.83 17.27
CA HIS A 352 -17.64 0.75 18.08
C HIS A 352 -18.67 1.79 17.64
N LEU A 353 -19.90 1.39 17.40
CA LEU A 353 -21.00 2.28 16.96
C LEU A 353 -22.06 2.48 18.03
N GLY A 354 -22.38 1.44 18.78
CA GLY A 354 -23.43 1.42 19.76
C GLY A 354 -23.91 0.01 20.08
N HIS A 355 -25.21 -0.13 20.36
CA HIS A 355 -25.81 -1.42 20.72
C HIS A 355 -27.18 -1.62 20.07
N ILE A 356 -27.63 -2.88 19.96
CA ILE A 356 -28.99 -3.25 19.54
C ILE A 356 -29.84 -3.59 20.76
N PHE A 357 -31.11 -3.14 20.72
CA PHE A 357 -32.16 -3.44 21.70
C PHE A 357 -33.38 -3.99 20.99
N ASN A 358 -34.23 -4.75 21.74
CA ASN A 358 -35.46 -5.38 21.22
C ASN A 358 -36.71 -4.55 21.54
N ASP A 359 -36.58 -3.25 21.65
CA ASP A 359 -37.63 -2.28 21.97
C ASP A 359 -37.95 -1.32 20.81
N GLY A 360 -37.56 -1.69 19.61
CA GLY A 360 -37.81 -0.93 18.39
C GLY A 360 -39.21 -1.09 17.81
N PRO A 361 -39.52 -0.39 16.70
CA PRO A 361 -40.85 -0.42 16.08
C PRO A 361 -41.20 -1.82 15.55
N ARG A 362 -42.29 -2.41 16.03
CA ARG A 362 -42.72 -3.77 15.63
C ARG A 362 -42.98 -3.92 14.13
N ALA A 363 -43.38 -2.86 13.45
CA ALA A 363 -43.59 -2.84 12.01
C ALA A 363 -42.30 -3.12 11.19
N TYR A 364 -41.11 -2.94 11.80
CA TYR A 364 -39.78 -3.15 11.18
C TYR A 364 -38.99 -4.26 11.88
N GLY A 365 -39.65 -5.20 12.57
CA GLY A 365 -38.98 -6.34 13.19
C GLY A 365 -38.63 -6.15 14.67
N GLY A 366 -38.93 -5.00 15.29
CA GLY A 366 -38.80 -4.76 16.71
C GLY A 366 -37.39 -4.50 17.23
N GLN A 367 -36.41 -4.37 16.34
CA GLN A 367 -35.03 -4.01 16.71
C GLN A 367 -34.81 -2.49 16.71
N ARG A 368 -33.97 -2.03 17.62
CA ARG A 368 -33.50 -0.64 17.69
C ARG A 368 -31.98 -0.62 17.78
N TYR A 369 -31.35 -0.12 16.72
CA TYR A 369 -29.94 0.21 16.70
C TYR A 369 -29.77 1.57 17.40
N CYS A 370 -29.21 1.57 18.60
CA CYS A 370 -28.89 2.77 19.37
C CYS A 370 -27.43 3.13 19.13
N ILE A 371 -27.22 4.17 18.35
CA ILE A 371 -25.92 4.51 17.77
C ILE A 371 -25.41 5.83 18.36
N ASN A 372 -24.12 5.90 18.71
CA ASN A 372 -23.51 7.14 19.17
C ASN A 372 -23.38 8.14 18.00
N SER A 373 -23.77 9.39 18.19
CA SER A 373 -23.53 10.45 17.20
C SER A 373 -22.05 10.61 16.90
N ALA A 374 -21.19 10.48 17.91
CA ALA A 374 -19.74 10.57 17.78
C ALA A 374 -19.12 9.48 16.90
N SER A 375 -19.84 8.37 16.66
CA SER A 375 -19.36 7.25 15.81
C SER A 375 -19.75 7.37 14.34
N ILE A 376 -20.61 8.33 14.00
CA ILE A 376 -21.15 8.50 12.64
C ILE A 376 -20.97 9.92 12.12
N ASP A 377 -20.94 10.06 10.80
CA ASP A 377 -20.98 11.33 10.06
C ASP A 377 -22.23 11.36 9.19
N PHE A 378 -22.93 12.48 9.19
CA PHE A 378 -24.15 12.68 8.38
C PHE A 378 -23.83 13.49 7.14
N LYS A 379 -24.20 12.97 5.97
CA LYS A 379 -24.15 13.69 4.71
C LYS A 379 -25.55 13.86 4.15
N GLU A 380 -25.96 15.10 4.01
CA GLU A 380 -27.23 15.47 3.42
C GLU A 380 -27.27 14.98 1.96
N ARG A 381 -28.43 14.51 1.51
CA ARG A 381 -28.61 14.10 0.12
C ARG A 381 -28.87 15.34 -0.70
N GLU A 382 -27.99 15.62 -1.66
CA GLU A 382 -28.27 16.60 -2.70
C GLU A 382 -29.48 16.13 -3.51
N GLU A 383 -30.48 17.02 -3.70
CA GLU A 383 -31.68 16.73 -4.48
C GLU A 383 -31.40 16.56 -5.98
#